data_3679cbe945a7d84a5abd904a32da2784
#
_entry.id   3679cbe945a7d84a5abd904a32da2784
#
_cell.length_a   1.000
_cell.length_b   1.000
_cell.length_c   1.000
_cell.angle_alpha   90.00
_cell.angle_beta   90.00
_cell.angle_gamma   90.00
#
_symmetry.space_group_name_H-M   'P 1'
#
loop_
_entity.id
_entity.type
_entity.pdbx_description
1 polymer ?
#
loop_
_entity_poly.entity_id
_entity_poly.type
_entity_poly.pdbx_seq_one_letter_code
_entity_poly.pdbx_strand_id
1 'polypeptide(L)'
;MTVTTDIPRSEKNFVPSEELQLDTAALGKELLGRWAEVRLRARALCERPEMWKIEGQPISEHRERVLEQLSHLVDSGGVLLSFPESVGGKANPGGNIANFEQLVLADPSLQIKSGVQWGLFGAAVMHLGTEKHHLKFLPGIMSLE
;
A
#
# COMPACT_ATOMS: atom_id res chain seq x y z
N MET A 1 -5.77 19.80 45.18
CA MET A 1 -6.52 20.91 44.53
C MET A 1 -6.57 20.62 43.07
N THR A 2 -7.72 20.14 42.59
CA THR A 2 -7.95 19.80 41.17
C THR A 2 -8.58 21.03 40.55
N VAL A 3 -7.85 21.68 39.65
CA VAL A 3 -8.39 22.83 38.89
C VAL A 3 -9.17 22.27 37.73
N THR A 4 -10.49 22.27 37.82
CA THR A 4 -11.41 21.99 36.71
C THR A 4 -11.60 23.27 35.94
N THR A 5 -10.97 23.41 34.81
CA THR A 5 -11.24 24.51 33.87
C THR A 5 -12.50 24.17 33.07
N ASP A 6 -13.65 24.74 33.47
CA ASP A 6 -14.86 24.79 32.66
C ASP A 6 -14.61 25.67 31.42
N ILE A 7 -14.42 25.02 30.28
CA ILE A 7 -14.45 25.72 28.99
C ILE A 7 -15.93 25.87 28.61
N PRO A 8 -16.47 27.11 28.52
CA PRO A 8 -17.86 27.27 28.10
C PRO A 8 -18.02 26.78 26.67
N ARG A 9 -18.74 25.69 26.49
CA ARG A 9 -19.25 25.27 25.17
C ARG A 9 -20.22 26.36 24.69
N SER A 10 -19.77 27.17 23.73
CA SER A 10 -20.69 28.02 22.99
C SER A 10 -21.62 27.08 22.19
N GLU A 11 -22.84 26.95 22.67
CA GLU A 11 -23.95 26.41 21.89
C GLU A 11 -24.24 27.41 20.77
N LYS A 12 -23.44 27.39 19.71
CA LYS A 12 -23.85 27.97 18.44
C LYS A 12 -24.95 27.07 17.94
N ASN A 13 -26.16 27.57 17.90
CA ASN A 13 -27.30 26.96 17.25
C ASN A 13 -26.88 26.57 15.84
N PHE A 14 -26.50 25.27 15.68
CA PHE A 14 -26.24 24.69 14.39
C PHE A 14 -27.60 24.55 13.70
N VAL A 15 -27.94 25.53 12.86
CA VAL A 15 -29.04 25.38 11.92
C VAL A 15 -28.51 24.42 10.85
N PRO A 16 -29.08 23.24 10.67
CA PRO A 16 -28.69 22.38 9.55
C PRO A 16 -29.03 23.17 8.27
N SER A 17 -28.03 23.70 7.61
CA SER A 17 -28.17 24.10 6.21
C SER A 17 -28.64 22.88 5.44
N GLU A 18 -29.56 23.08 4.46
CA GLU A 18 -30.05 22.05 3.54
C GLU A 18 -28.99 20.97 3.35
N GLU A 19 -29.37 19.69 3.58
CA GLU A 19 -28.43 18.55 3.52
C GLU A 19 -27.70 18.64 2.19
N LEU A 20 -26.47 19.12 2.25
CA LEU A 20 -25.58 19.09 1.11
C LEU A 20 -25.36 17.61 0.80
N GLN A 21 -26.06 17.10 -0.21
CA GLN A 21 -25.84 15.73 -0.69
C GLN A 21 -24.45 15.68 -1.34
N LEU A 22 -23.44 15.45 -0.50
CA LEU A 22 -22.07 15.25 -0.95
C LEU A 22 -22.00 13.90 -1.67
N ASP A 23 -21.59 13.93 -2.93
CA ASP A 23 -21.16 12.73 -3.61
C ASP A 23 -19.81 12.29 -3.00
N THR A 24 -19.90 11.44 -1.98
CA THR A 24 -18.73 10.94 -1.23
C THR A 24 -17.80 10.10 -2.10
N ALA A 25 -18.32 9.47 -3.17
CA ALA A 25 -17.50 8.69 -4.09
C ALA A 25 -16.66 9.61 -5.00
N ALA A 26 -17.28 10.65 -5.55
CA ALA A 26 -16.56 11.64 -6.36
C ALA A 26 -15.52 12.40 -5.50
N LEU A 27 -15.92 12.84 -4.30
CA LEU A 27 -14.99 13.50 -3.37
C LEU A 27 -13.84 12.57 -2.97
N GLY A 28 -14.13 11.31 -2.68
CA GLY A 28 -13.13 10.29 -2.36
C GLY A 28 -12.12 10.13 -3.48
N LYS A 29 -12.56 10.11 -4.73
CA LYS A 29 -11.69 10.02 -5.91
C LYS A 29 -10.79 11.25 -6.05
N GLU A 30 -11.33 12.45 -5.87
CA GLU A 30 -10.54 13.70 -5.88
C GLU A 30 -9.47 13.72 -4.78
N LEU A 31 -9.83 13.30 -3.56
CA LEU A 31 -8.90 13.24 -2.42
C LEU A 31 -7.77 12.21 -2.62
N LEU A 32 -7.99 11.17 -3.42
CA LEU A 32 -6.95 10.20 -3.79
C LEU A 32 -5.92 10.79 -4.78
N GLY A 33 -6.24 11.92 -5.43
CA GLY A 33 -5.34 12.70 -6.27
C GLY A 33 -4.81 11.94 -7.50
N ARG A 34 -3.63 12.34 -7.96
CA ARG A 34 -3.01 11.84 -9.20
C ARG A 34 -2.96 10.32 -9.34
N TRP A 35 -2.84 9.58 -8.23
CA TRP A 35 -2.68 8.13 -8.22
C TRP A 35 -3.96 7.39 -7.78
N ALA A 36 -5.13 8.02 -7.93
CA ALA A 36 -6.43 7.48 -7.52
C ALA A 36 -6.65 6.05 -8.01
N GLU A 37 -6.45 5.78 -9.29
CA GLU A 37 -6.66 4.45 -9.88
C GLU A 37 -5.71 3.39 -9.30
N VAL A 38 -4.46 3.75 -9.00
CA VAL A 38 -3.49 2.85 -8.37
C VAL A 38 -3.92 2.54 -6.94
N ARG A 39 -4.30 3.57 -6.17
CA ARG A 39 -4.78 3.43 -4.78
C ARG A 39 -6.04 2.57 -4.70
N LEU A 40 -7.02 2.82 -5.57
CA LEU A 40 -8.27 2.06 -5.61
C LEU A 40 -8.02 0.58 -5.95
N ARG A 41 -7.14 0.30 -6.90
CA ARG A 41 -6.75 -1.08 -7.24
C ARG A 41 -6.05 -1.79 -6.08
N ALA A 42 -5.12 -1.10 -5.42
CA ALA A 42 -4.43 -1.64 -4.25
C ALA A 42 -5.39 -1.88 -3.07
N ARG A 43 -6.34 -0.97 -2.81
CA ARG A 43 -7.39 -1.16 -1.80
C ARG A 43 -8.26 -2.36 -2.10
N ALA A 44 -8.72 -2.51 -3.35
CA ALA A 44 -9.52 -3.67 -3.74
C ALA A 44 -8.79 -5.00 -3.54
N LEU A 45 -7.45 -5.04 -3.70
CA LEU A 45 -6.65 -6.19 -3.32
C LEU A 45 -6.62 -6.37 -1.80
N CYS A 46 -6.36 -5.30 -1.04
CA CYS A 46 -6.29 -5.33 0.42
C CYS A 46 -7.62 -5.69 1.11
N GLU A 47 -8.76 -5.50 0.44
CA GLU A 47 -10.09 -5.87 0.95
C GLU A 47 -10.37 -7.38 0.89
N ARG A 48 -9.53 -8.15 0.20
CA ARG A 48 -9.70 -9.61 0.13
C ARG A 48 -9.31 -10.26 1.45
N PRO A 49 -10.11 -11.22 1.97
CA PRO A 49 -9.84 -11.88 3.27
C PRO A 49 -8.46 -12.53 3.36
N GLU A 50 -7.93 -13.06 2.26
CA GLU A 50 -6.59 -13.66 2.21
C GLU A 50 -5.47 -12.64 2.47
N MET A 51 -5.74 -11.35 2.28
CA MET A 51 -4.77 -10.28 2.53
C MET A 51 -4.77 -9.82 3.99
N TRP A 52 -5.77 -10.17 4.79
CA TRP A 52 -5.90 -9.65 6.14
C TRP A 52 -4.99 -10.36 7.14
N LYS A 53 -4.49 -9.58 8.10
CA LYS A 53 -3.82 -10.13 9.27
C LYS A 53 -4.80 -10.96 10.11
N ILE A 54 -4.34 -12.10 10.61
CA ILE A 54 -5.07 -12.92 11.57
C ILE A 54 -4.47 -12.70 12.96
N GLU A 55 -5.29 -12.18 13.88
CA GLU A 55 -4.82 -11.94 15.26
C GLU A 55 -4.61 -13.26 16.02
N GLY A 56 -3.56 -13.28 16.85
CA GLY A 56 -3.22 -14.45 17.67
C GLY A 56 -2.60 -15.62 16.91
N GLN A 57 -2.34 -15.49 15.62
CA GLN A 57 -1.68 -16.54 14.84
C GLN A 57 -0.20 -16.73 15.30
N PRO A 58 0.30 -17.97 15.39
CA PRO A 58 1.73 -18.25 15.66
C PRO A 58 2.63 -17.55 14.62
N ILE A 59 3.82 -17.12 15.06
CA ILE A 59 4.76 -16.36 14.20
C ILE A 59 5.13 -17.14 12.93
N SER A 60 5.31 -18.45 13.00
CA SER A 60 5.62 -19.31 11.85
C SER A 60 4.51 -19.26 10.80
N GLU A 61 3.27 -19.47 11.21
CA GLU A 61 2.10 -19.44 10.34
C GLU A 61 1.87 -18.04 9.75
N HIS A 62 2.06 -16.99 10.56
CA HIS A 62 1.95 -15.62 10.08
C HIS A 62 3.01 -15.31 9.00
N ARG A 63 4.24 -15.83 9.12
CA ARG A 63 5.28 -15.68 8.10
C ARG A 63 4.92 -16.38 6.79
N GLU A 64 4.35 -17.58 6.85
CA GLU A 64 3.87 -18.29 5.68
C GLU A 64 2.74 -17.52 5.00
N ARG A 65 1.77 -17.03 5.79
CA ARG A 65 0.68 -16.19 5.28
C ARG A 65 1.21 -14.92 4.59
N VAL A 66 2.17 -14.22 5.17
CA VAL A 66 2.77 -13.02 4.54
C VAL A 66 3.46 -13.37 3.22
N LEU A 67 4.06 -14.55 3.10
CA LEU A 67 4.64 -15.02 1.84
C LEU A 67 3.57 -15.25 0.77
N GLU A 68 2.44 -15.86 1.12
CA GLU A 68 1.28 -16.01 0.24
C GLU A 68 0.72 -14.64 -0.20
N GLN A 69 0.60 -13.70 0.74
CA GLN A 69 0.17 -12.34 0.44
C GLN A 69 1.12 -11.62 -0.53
N LEU A 70 2.43 -11.83 -0.43
CA LEU A 70 3.41 -11.31 -1.39
C LEU A 70 3.17 -11.88 -2.80
N SER A 71 2.82 -13.15 -2.91
CA SER A 71 2.49 -13.77 -4.21
C SER A 71 1.27 -13.09 -4.85
N HIS A 72 0.23 -12.77 -4.07
CA HIS A 72 -0.91 -11.99 -4.56
C HIS A 72 -0.52 -10.58 -5.03
N LEU A 73 0.50 -9.94 -4.42
CA LEU A 73 1.03 -8.66 -4.90
C LEU A 73 1.73 -8.81 -6.26
N VAL A 74 2.47 -9.89 -6.47
CA VAL A 74 3.08 -10.20 -7.78
C VAL A 74 1.99 -10.37 -8.84
N ASP A 75 0.99 -11.20 -8.56
CA ASP A 75 -0.12 -11.48 -9.48
C ASP A 75 -0.92 -10.24 -9.85
N SER A 76 -1.05 -9.28 -8.92
CA SER A 76 -1.71 -7.99 -9.17
C SER A 76 -0.94 -7.07 -10.12
N GLY A 77 0.34 -7.35 -10.36
CA GLY A 77 1.24 -6.50 -11.12
C GLY A 77 1.65 -5.21 -10.42
N GLY A 78 1.31 -5.05 -9.14
CA GLY A 78 1.68 -3.88 -8.33
C GLY A 78 3.19 -3.74 -8.16
N VAL A 79 3.89 -4.84 -8.07
CA VAL A 79 5.36 -4.91 -7.96
C VAL A 79 6.07 -4.29 -9.16
N LEU A 80 5.52 -4.46 -10.36
CA LEU A 80 6.12 -3.98 -11.61
C LEU A 80 6.20 -2.45 -11.69
N LEU A 81 5.44 -1.73 -10.87
CA LEU A 81 5.43 -0.26 -10.89
C LEU A 81 6.79 0.35 -10.57
N SER A 82 7.59 -0.28 -9.71
CA SER A 82 8.89 0.26 -9.26
C SER A 82 10.05 0.00 -10.22
N PHE A 83 9.94 -1.00 -11.10
CA PHE A 83 11.04 -1.45 -11.94
C PHE A 83 11.02 -0.81 -13.34
N PRO A 84 12.19 -0.66 -14.00
CA PRO A 84 12.28 -0.09 -15.33
C PRO A 84 11.68 -1.02 -16.41
N GLU A 85 11.22 -0.42 -17.51
CA GLU A 85 10.63 -1.14 -18.65
C GLU A 85 11.62 -2.12 -19.30
N SER A 86 12.91 -1.81 -19.28
CA SER A 86 13.98 -2.67 -19.84
C SER A 86 14.06 -4.06 -19.20
N VAL A 87 13.48 -4.25 -18.01
CA VAL A 87 13.41 -5.54 -17.31
C VAL A 87 11.98 -6.02 -17.08
N GLY A 88 11.00 -5.46 -17.81
CA GLY A 88 9.59 -5.83 -17.72
C GLY A 88 8.79 -5.05 -16.69
N GLY A 89 9.36 -4.01 -16.09
CA GLY A 89 8.66 -3.10 -15.18
C GLY A 89 7.81 -2.05 -15.90
N LYS A 90 7.24 -1.11 -15.14
CA LYS A 90 6.37 -0.04 -15.63
C LYS A 90 6.94 1.37 -15.42
N ALA A 91 8.14 1.52 -14.90
CA ALA A 91 8.85 2.78 -14.65
C ALA A 91 7.95 3.88 -14.00
N ASN A 92 7.13 3.48 -13.03
CA ASN A 92 6.15 4.34 -12.38
C ASN A 92 6.41 4.45 -10.86
N PRO A 93 7.46 5.17 -10.42
CA PRO A 93 7.84 5.23 -9.00
C PRO A 93 6.77 5.90 -8.13
N GLY A 94 6.06 6.92 -8.64
CA GLY A 94 4.98 7.56 -7.88
C GLY A 94 3.78 6.64 -7.68
N GLY A 95 3.42 5.85 -8.70
CA GLY A 95 2.42 4.80 -8.60
C GLY A 95 2.85 3.69 -7.64
N ASN A 96 4.14 3.34 -7.60
CA ASN A 96 4.65 2.37 -6.64
C ASN A 96 4.46 2.83 -5.18
N ILE A 97 4.77 4.10 -4.87
CA ILE A 97 4.54 4.66 -3.53
C ILE A 97 3.05 4.63 -3.18
N ALA A 98 2.19 5.04 -4.12
CA ALA A 98 0.74 5.05 -3.93
C ALA A 98 0.14 3.63 -3.76
N ASN A 99 0.72 2.61 -4.40
CA ASN A 99 0.37 1.21 -4.18
C ASN A 99 0.85 0.71 -2.81
N PHE A 100 2.12 0.98 -2.48
CA PHE A 100 2.76 0.52 -1.26
C PHE A 100 2.08 1.07 0.00
N GLU A 101 1.66 2.34 0.01
CA GLU A 101 1.00 2.96 1.16
C GLU A 101 -0.34 2.29 1.54
N GLN A 102 -1.00 1.59 0.60
CA GLN A 102 -2.27 0.92 0.86
C GLN A 102 -2.10 -0.43 1.57
N LEU A 103 -0.93 -1.06 1.46
CA LEU A 103 -0.71 -2.42 1.99
C LEU A 103 -0.86 -2.51 3.51
N VAL A 104 -0.58 -1.41 4.23
CA VAL A 104 -0.74 -1.34 5.68
C VAL A 104 -2.20 -1.54 6.12
N LEU A 105 -3.16 -1.26 5.24
CA LEU A 105 -4.59 -1.43 5.53
C LEU A 105 -4.99 -2.91 5.68
N ALA A 106 -4.23 -3.81 5.05
CA ALA A 106 -4.45 -5.24 5.14
C ALA A 106 -3.60 -5.88 6.26
N ASP A 107 -2.27 -5.72 6.17
CA ASP A 107 -1.32 -6.25 7.15
C ASP A 107 -0.03 -5.39 7.15
N PRO A 108 0.33 -4.77 8.28
CA PRO A 108 1.59 -4.04 8.41
C PRO A 108 2.82 -4.91 8.12
N SER A 109 2.77 -6.21 8.43
CA SER A 109 3.88 -7.14 8.17
C SER A 109 4.06 -7.38 6.67
N LEU A 110 2.97 -7.44 5.92
CA LEU A 110 3.00 -7.48 4.45
C LEU A 110 3.68 -6.24 3.89
N GLN A 111 3.29 -5.06 4.35
CA GLN A 111 3.90 -3.80 3.90
C GLN A 111 5.41 -3.79 4.15
N ILE A 112 5.84 -4.11 5.38
CA ILE A 112 7.27 -4.15 5.73
C ILE A 112 8.00 -5.18 4.88
N LYS A 113 7.47 -6.40 4.75
CA LYS A 113 8.13 -7.46 3.99
C LYS A 113 8.25 -7.11 2.50
N SER A 114 7.22 -6.54 1.90
CA SER A 114 7.25 -6.05 0.52
C SER A 114 8.29 -4.93 0.33
N GLY A 115 8.38 -4.01 1.29
CA GLY A 115 9.40 -2.95 1.33
C GLY A 115 10.82 -3.50 1.39
N VAL A 116 11.07 -4.55 2.19
CA VAL A 116 12.38 -5.22 2.25
C VAL A 116 12.70 -5.94 0.94
N GLN A 117 11.74 -6.67 0.39
CA GLN A 117 11.96 -7.49 -0.81
C GLN A 117 12.21 -6.62 -2.05
N TRP A 118 11.33 -5.67 -2.33
CA TRP A 118 11.40 -4.88 -3.57
C TRP A 118 11.98 -3.49 -3.36
N GLY A 119 11.68 -2.84 -2.24
CA GLY A 119 12.15 -1.49 -1.93
C GLY A 119 13.61 -1.43 -1.48
N LEU A 120 14.11 -2.43 -0.73
CA LEU A 120 15.51 -2.49 -0.32
C LEU A 120 16.32 -3.41 -1.23
N PHE A 121 16.03 -4.70 -1.27
CA PHE A 121 16.82 -5.65 -2.03
C PHE A 121 16.71 -5.41 -3.54
N GLY A 122 15.50 -5.34 -4.09
CA GLY A 122 15.28 -5.07 -5.51
C GLY A 122 15.86 -3.72 -5.94
N ALA A 123 15.64 -2.67 -5.13
CA ALA A 123 16.19 -1.35 -5.41
C ALA A 123 17.73 -1.32 -5.32
N ALA A 124 18.34 -2.04 -4.39
CA ALA A 124 19.79 -2.16 -4.32
C ALA A 124 20.37 -2.78 -5.60
N VAL A 125 19.78 -3.88 -6.08
CA VAL A 125 20.19 -4.49 -7.35
C VAL A 125 20.00 -3.52 -8.52
N MET A 126 18.87 -2.80 -8.56
CA MET A 126 18.52 -1.86 -9.63
C MET A 126 19.49 -0.65 -9.67
N HIS A 127 19.81 -0.05 -8.51
CA HIS A 127 20.57 1.20 -8.45
C HIS A 127 22.08 1.01 -8.34
N LEU A 128 22.53 -0.10 -7.74
CA LEU A 128 23.95 -0.38 -7.51
C LEU A 128 24.48 -1.46 -8.44
N GLY A 129 23.59 -2.23 -9.07
CA GLY A 129 23.94 -3.26 -10.03
C GLY A 129 24.33 -2.72 -11.40
N THR A 130 25.03 -3.55 -12.17
CA THR A 130 25.26 -3.34 -13.59
C THR A 130 24.21 -4.08 -14.41
N GLU A 131 24.16 -3.86 -15.72
CA GLU A 131 23.27 -4.57 -16.64
C GLU A 131 23.28 -6.09 -16.44
N LYS A 132 24.47 -6.68 -16.22
CA LYS A 132 24.61 -8.12 -15.90
C LYS A 132 23.82 -8.52 -14.65
N HIS A 133 23.82 -7.67 -13.61
CA HIS A 133 23.07 -7.93 -12.38
C HIS A 133 21.57 -7.76 -12.61
N HIS A 134 21.18 -6.74 -13.38
CA HIS A 134 19.78 -6.50 -13.72
C HIS A 134 19.17 -7.70 -14.44
N LEU A 135 19.79 -8.16 -15.53
CA LEU A 135 19.32 -9.29 -16.32
C LEU A 135 19.27 -10.61 -15.53
N LYS A 136 20.23 -10.77 -14.59
CA LYS A 136 20.32 -12.00 -13.79
C LYS A 136 19.34 -12.05 -12.64
N PHE A 137 19.13 -10.94 -11.92
CA PHE A 137 18.44 -10.97 -10.63
C PHE A 137 17.06 -10.31 -10.63
N LEU A 138 16.85 -9.22 -11.41
CA LEU A 138 15.58 -8.49 -11.33
C LEU A 138 14.36 -9.33 -11.75
N PRO A 139 14.41 -10.20 -12.78
CA PRO A 139 13.27 -11.04 -13.10
C PRO A 139 12.82 -11.90 -11.91
N GLY A 140 13.72 -12.65 -11.28
CA GLY A 140 13.39 -13.48 -10.12
C GLY A 140 13.01 -12.66 -8.87
N ILE A 141 13.59 -11.46 -8.68
CA ILE A 141 13.16 -10.54 -7.62
C ILE A 141 11.71 -10.10 -7.82
N MET A 142 11.31 -9.81 -9.06
CA MET A 142 9.93 -9.37 -9.37
C MET A 142 8.91 -10.51 -9.25
N SER A 143 9.30 -11.76 -9.58
CA SER A 143 8.43 -12.94 -9.55
C SER A 143 8.43 -13.69 -8.21
N LEU A 144 9.32 -13.34 -7.27
CA LEU A 144 9.57 -14.07 -6.01
C LEU A 144 10.19 -15.48 -6.22
N GLU A 145 10.94 -15.69 -7.28
CA GLU A 145 11.70 -16.92 -7.55
C GLU A 145 13.11 -16.91 -6.94
#